data_f6ff3a035aeb978d2b3e85a436ed9e3c
#
_entry.id   f6ff3a035aeb978d2b3e85a436ed9e3c
#
_cell.length_a   1.000
_cell.length_b   1.000
_cell.length_c   1.000
_cell.angle_alpha   90.00
_cell.angle_beta   90.00
_cell.angle_gamma   90.00
#
_symmetry.space_group_name_H-M   'P 1'
#
loop_
_entity.id
_entity.type
_entity.pdbx_description
1 polymer ?
#
loop_
_entity_poly.entity_id
_entity_poly.type
_entity_poly.pdbx_seq_one_letter_code
_entity_poly.pdbx_strand_id
1 'polypeptide(L)'
;FERAGDYFHSDRQKMIELYTKVSKLFDSQGNFNGYVLINIDNTERIDAINRIRDFENFFLLISDYAKVGYAKLNLLTKRGYAIKQWYKNMGEPEDIPLSSVVGVYDKMHPEDRQKVVDFYEKVLKGEEKDFRSEMRVLKPGTADEWNWVRMNVVVTKFEPDNGEIEIIGINYDITELKETEAMLIEAKEKAETMDRLKSAFLANMSHEIRTPLNAIVGFSGLLVDTEEIGRAHV
;
A
#
# COMPACT_ATOMS: atom_id res chain seq x y z
N PHE A 1 -28.44 6.61 42.81
CA PHE A 1 -28.53 7.41 41.58
C PHE A 1 -27.11 7.63 41.05
N GLU A 2 -26.92 7.40 39.75
CA GLU A 2 -25.67 7.59 39.05
C GLU A 2 -25.87 8.50 37.85
N ARG A 3 -24.98 9.44 37.61
CA ARG A 3 -25.01 10.37 36.48
C ARG A 3 -23.61 10.71 36.02
N ALA A 4 -23.39 10.69 34.71
CA ALA A 4 -22.21 11.29 34.06
C ALA A 4 -22.62 12.59 33.37
N GLY A 5 -21.72 13.55 33.32
CA GLY A 5 -21.97 14.83 32.63
C GLY A 5 -20.76 15.77 32.68
N ASP A 6 -20.84 16.77 31.82
CA ASP A 6 -19.80 17.81 31.72
C ASP A 6 -20.02 18.90 32.74
N TYR A 7 -18.96 19.28 33.44
CA TYR A 7 -18.94 20.32 34.43
C TYR A 7 -17.78 21.27 34.20
N PHE A 8 -18.02 22.58 34.38
CA PHE A 8 -16.94 23.56 34.33
C PHE A 8 -16.16 23.58 35.65
N HIS A 9 -14.86 23.30 35.56
CA HIS A 9 -13.97 23.37 36.72
C HIS A 9 -13.35 24.76 36.81
N SER A 10 -13.75 25.56 37.80
CA SER A 10 -13.36 26.97 37.96
C SER A 10 -11.86 27.17 38.10
N ASP A 11 -11.19 26.35 38.90
CA ASP A 11 -9.75 26.50 39.16
C ASP A 11 -8.87 26.06 37.97
N ARG A 12 -9.35 25.09 37.17
CA ARG A 12 -8.68 24.61 35.97
C ARG A 12 -9.13 25.35 34.71
N GLN A 13 -10.15 26.18 34.80
CA GLN A 13 -10.78 26.91 33.69
C GLN A 13 -11.11 26.01 32.47
N LYS A 14 -11.55 24.79 32.72
CA LYS A 14 -11.88 23.82 31.66
C LYS A 14 -13.11 23.01 32.02
N MET A 15 -13.76 22.47 31.01
CA MET A 15 -14.76 21.43 31.17
C MET A 15 -14.15 20.14 31.65
N ILE A 16 -14.79 19.47 32.57
CA ILE A 16 -14.39 18.14 33.06
C ILE A 16 -15.58 17.18 33.00
N GLU A 17 -15.28 15.93 32.76
CA GLU A 17 -16.26 14.84 32.78
C GLU A 17 -16.34 14.24 34.17
N LEU A 18 -17.44 14.52 34.90
CA LEU A 18 -17.69 13.97 36.23
C LEU A 18 -18.62 12.76 36.17
N TYR A 19 -18.20 11.69 36.81
CA TYR A 19 -19.09 10.60 37.19
C TYR A 19 -19.50 10.79 38.64
N THR A 20 -20.79 11.02 38.91
CA THR A 20 -21.34 11.23 40.24
C THR A 20 -22.19 10.04 40.65
N LYS A 21 -21.83 9.42 41.76
CA LYS A 21 -22.64 8.39 42.41
C LYS A 21 -23.20 8.90 43.73
N VAL A 22 -24.50 8.80 43.89
CA VAL A 22 -25.21 9.20 45.12
C VAL A 22 -25.79 7.97 45.80
N SER A 23 -25.42 7.74 47.05
CA SER A 23 -25.88 6.63 47.87
C SER A 23 -26.52 7.17 49.16
N LYS A 24 -27.59 6.53 49.63
CA LYS A 24 -28.19 6.83 50.94
C LYS A 24 -27.30 6.30 52.04
N LEU A 25 -27.11 7.06 53.08
CA LEU A 25 -26.41 6.67 54.29
C LEU A 25 -27.41 6.40 55.39
N PHE A 26 -27.23 5.30 56.11
CA PHE A 26 -28.05 4.94 57.26
C PHE A 26 -27.15 4.80 58.48
N ASP A 27 -27.72 5.12 59.68
CA ASP A 27 -27.03 4.93 60.95
C ASP A 27 -27.02 3.42 61.38
N SER A 28 -26.39 3.14 62.50
CA SER A 28 -26.31 1.76 63.04
C SER A 28 -27.65 1.20 63.48
N GLN A 29 -28.68 2.02 63.58
CA GLN A 29 -30.05 1.67 63.91
C GLN A 29 -30.97 1.54 62.70
N GLY A 30 -30.42 1.81 61.48
CA GLY A 30 -31.14 1.73 60.20
C GLY A 30 -31.92 3.01 59.84
N ASN A 31 -31.75 4.10 60.58
CA ASN A 31 -32.38 5.36 60.24
C ASN A 31 -31.60 6.10 59.15
N PHE A 32 -32.33 6.80 58.29
CA PHE A 32 -31.71 7.62 57.25
C PHE A 32 -30.87 8.74 57.87
N ASN A 33 -29.58 8.81 57.51
CA ASN A 33 -28.62 9.78 58.07
C ASN A 33 -28.06 10.74 57.01
N GLY A 34 -28.45 10.61 55.74
CA GLY A 34 -28.01 11.50 54.69
C GLY A 34 -27.66 10.83 53.39
N TYR A 35 -26.84 11.50 52.60
CA TYR A 35 -26.34 11.01 51.30
C TYR A 35 -24.83 11.06 51.27
N VAL A 36 -24.22 10.07 50.64
CA VAL A 36 -22.80 10.09 50.23
C VAL A 36 -22.75 10.39 48.75
N LEU A 37 -22.01 11.43 48.36
CA LEU A 37 -21.69 11.75 46.99
C LEU A 37 -20.23 11.39 46.70
N ILE A 38 -20.04 10.62 45.66
CA ILE A 38 -18.72 10.28 45.16
C ILE A 38 -18.66 10.90 43.75
N ASN A 39 -17.71 11.83 43.58
CA ASN A 39 -17.42 12.45 42.29
C ASN A 39 -16.08 11.96 41.80
N ILE A 40 -16.05 11.40 40.61
CA ILE A 40 -14.82 10.89 39.95
C ILE A 40 -14.61 11.73 38.71
N ASP A 41 -13.45 12.41 38.62
CA ASP A 41 -13.02 13.10 37.39
C ASP A 41 -12.52 12.04 36.39
N ASN A 42 -13.30 11.82 35.36
CA ASN A 42 -13.02 10.85 34.29
C ASN A 42 -12.47 11.53 33.02
N THR A 43 -12.17 12.83 33.06
CA THR A 43 -11.77 13.61 31.88
C THR A 43 -10.61 12.99 31.13
N GLU A 44 -9.50 12.70 31.82
CA GLU A 44 -8.31 12.11 31.18
C GLU A 44 -8.60 10.76 30.55
N ARG A 45 -9.43 9.94 31.21
CA ARG A 45 -9.82 8.63 30.71
C ARG A 45 -10.68 8.73 29.45
N ILE A 46 -11.66 9.63 29.44
CA ILE A 46 -12.56 9.86 28.31
C ILE A 46 -11.79 10.49 27.16
N ASP A 47 -10.93 11.47 27.42
CA ASP A 47 -10.06 12.05 26.41
C ASP A 47 -9.15 11.01 25.76
N ALA A 48 -8.57 10.09 26.53
CA ALA A 48 -7.74 9.00 26.02
C ALA A 48 -8.57 8.05 25.13
N ILE A 49 -9.76 7.67 25.56
CA ILE A 49 -10.69 6.82 24.78
C ILE A 49 -11.08 7.52 23.47
N ASN A 50 -11.40 8.81 23.52
CA ASN A 50 -11.76 9.58 22.33
C ASN A 50 -10.60 9.67 21.35
N ARG A 51 -9.38 9.94 21.82
CA ARG A 51 -8.17 9.96 20.97
C ARG A 51 -7.91 8.60 20.31
N ILE A 52 -8.07 7.50 21.03
CA ILE A 52 -7.93 6.15 20.48
C ILE A 52 -8.99 5.94 19.39
N ARG A 53 -10.25 6.26 19.65
CA ARG A 53 -11.34 6.12 18.67
C ARG A 53 -11.13 6.99 17.44
N ASP A 54 -10.68 8.22 17.60
CA ASP A 54 -10.38 9.13 16.48
C ASP A 54 -9.23 8.61 15.65
N PHE A 55 -8.20 8.05 16.29
CA PHE A 55 -7.09 7.40 15.60
C PHE A 55 -7.54 6.14 14.85
N GLU A 56 -8.38 5.30 15.44
CA GLU A 56 -8.97 4.12 14.79
C GLU A 56 -9.77 4.51 13.54
N ASN A 57 -10.65 5.51 13.67
CA ASN A 57 -11.45 6.01 12.55
C ASN A 57 -10.55 6.57 11.42
N PHE A 58 -9.56 7.36 11.78
CA PHE A 58 -8.58 7.91 10.83
C PHE A 58 -7.79 6.79 10.13
N PHE A 59 -7.35 5.79 10.89
CA PHE A 59 -6.63 4.64 10.35
C PHE A 59 -7.50 3.83 9.36
N LEU A 60 -8.76 3.57 9.71
CA LEU A 60 -9.71 2.86 8.84
C LEU A 60 -9.99 3.66 7.56
N LEU A 61 -10.13 4.98 7.66
CA LEU A 61 -10.33 5.85 6.51
C LEU A 61 -9.13 5.80 5.55
N ILE A 62 -7.91 5.95 6.09
CA ILE A 62 -6.68 5.84 5.28
C ILE A 62 -6.58 4.45 4.66
N SER A 63 -6.86 3.41 5.43
CA SER A 63 -6.82 2.03 4.96
C SER A 63 -7.72 1.81 3.74
N ASP A 64 -8.93 2.33 3.78
CA ASP A 64 -9.89 2.19 2.67
C ASP A 64 -9.46 3.01 1.44
N TYR A 65 -9.07 4.28 1.64
CA TYR A 65 -8.62 5.15 0.55
C TYR A 65 -7.33 4.69 -0.12
N ALA A 66 -6.33 4.34 0.67
CA ALA A 66 -5.02 3.91 0.16
C ALA A 66 -4.96 2.40 -0.13
N LYS A 67 -6.07 1.67 0.02
CA LYS A 67 -6.15 0.22 -0.14
C LYS A 67 -5.10 -0.53 0.70
N VAL A 68 -4.81 -0.02 1.91
CA VAL A 68 -3.82 -0.58 2.82
C VAL A 68 -4.48 -1.53 3.80
N GLY A 69 -4.11 -2.78 3.77
CA GLY A 69 -4.52 -3.79 4.72
C GLY A 69 -3.51 -3.95 5.85
N TYR A 70 -4.00 -4.29 7.03
CA TYR A 70 -3.20 -4.53 8.23
C TYR A 70 -3.62 -5.83 8.89
N ALA A 71 -2.65 -6.62 9.32
CA ALA A 71 -2.86 -7.79 10.16
C ALA A 71 -1.80 -7.87 11.26
N LYS A 72 -2.22 -8.29 12.44
CA LYS A 72 -1.34 -8.65 13.55
C LYS A 72 -1.70 -10.06 14.02
N LEU A 73 -0.71 -10.93 14.12
CA LEU A 73 -0.95 -12.31 14.56
C LEU A 73 0.26 -12.91 15.25
N ASN A 74 0.00 -13.93 16.05
CA ASN A 74 1.02 -14.83 16.54
C ASN A 74 1.23 -15.94 15.49
N LEU A 75 2.47 -16.07 14.99
CA LEU A 75 2.82 -16.97 13.90
C LEU A 75 2.64 -18.46 14.26
N LEU A 76 2.90 -18.83 15.54
CA LEU A 76 2.79 -20.21 16.01
C LEU A 76 1.33 -20.66 16.12
N THR A 77 0.49 -19.82 16.70
CA THR A 77 -0.93 -20.15 16.94
C THR A 77 -1.84 -19.72 15.81
N LYS A 78 -1.36 -18.89 14.88
CA LYS A 78 -2.12 -18.21 13.81
C LYS A 78 -3.31 -17.39 14.34
N ARG A 79 -3.30 -17.05 15.64
CA ARG A 79 -4.31 -16.20 16.27
C ARG A 79 -3.92 -14.75 16.15
N GLY A 80 -4.89 -13.92 15.85
CA GLY A 80 -4.69 -12.50 15.68
C GLY A 80 -5.90 -11.84 15.06
N TYR A 81 -5.70 -10.68 14.49
CA TYR A 81 -6.75 -9.97 13.78
C TYR A 81 -6.19 -9.31 12.52
N ALA A 82 -7.08 -9.09 11.55
CA ALA A 82 -6.80 -8.30 10.37
C ALA A 82 -7.99 -7.37 10.11
N ILE A 83 -7.71 -6.22 9.51
CA ILE A 83 -8.76 -5.32 9.06
C ILE A 83 -9.34 -5.79 7.73
N LYS A 84 -10.57 -5.36 7.40
CA LYS A 84 -11.29 -5.77 6.18
C LYS A 84 -10.46 -5.60 4.92
N GLN A 85 -9.74 -4.50 4.77
CA GLN A 85 -8.91 -4.23 3.60
C GLN A 85 -7.79 -5.26 3.42
N TRP A 86 -7.28 -5.86 4.52
CA TRP A 86 -6.28 -6.92 4.42
C TRP A 86 -6.83 -8.15 3.69
N TYR A 87 -8.03 -8.61 4.08
CA TYR A 87 -8.71 -9.73 3.42
C TYR A 87 -9.01 -9.43 1.95
N LYS A 88 -9.52 -8.23 1.68
CA LYS A 88 -9.80 -7.76 0.31
C LYS A 88 -8.59 -7.84 -0.60
N ASN A 89 -7.44 -7.36 -0.12
CA ASN A 89 -6.18 -7.40 -0.86
C ASN A 89 -5.68 -8.84 -1.06
N MET A 90 -6.00 -9.75 -0.13
CA MET A 90 -5.67 -11.17 -0.25
C MET A 90 -6.69 -11.98 -1.08
N GLY A 91 -7.70 -11.33 -1.65
CA GLY A 91 -8.78 -12.00 -2.39
C GLY A 91 -9.70 -12.87 -1.54
N GLU A 92 -9.69 -12.67 -0.22
CA GLU A 92 -10.40 -13.49 0.75
C GLU A 92 -11.64 -12.81 1.32
N PRO A 93 -12.67 -13.59 1.73
CA PRO A 93 -13.82 -13.07 2.46
C PRO A 93 -13.43 -12.50 3.83
N GLU A 94 -14.15 -11.48 4.29
CA GLU A 94 -13.87 -10.78 5.56
C GLU A 94 -14.24 -11.59 6.82
N ASP A 95 -15.07 -12.60 6.68
CA ASP A 95 -15.69 -13.37 7.76
C ASP A 95 -14.97 -14.69 8.09
N ILE A 96 -13.89 -15.00 7.38
CA ILE A 96 -13.12 -16.22 7.64
C ILE A 96 -12.04 -15.99 8.71
N PRO A 97 -11.72 -17.01 9.50
CA PRO A 97 -10.63 -16.91 10.47
C PRO A 97 -9.29 -16.65 9.80
N LEU A 98 -8.48 -15.78 10.38
CA LEU A 98 -7.14 -15.46 9.86
C LEU A 98 -6.27 -16.73 9.71
N SER A 99 -6.46 -17.73 10.59
CA SER A 99 -5.79 -19.03 10.52
C SER A 99 -6.12 -19.86 9.27
N SER A 100 -7.22 -19.55 8.59
CA SER A 100 -7.58 -20.22 7.34
C SER A 100 -6.86 -19.61 6.13
N VAL A 101 -6.30 -18.42 6.27
CA VAL A 101 -5.56 -17.72 5.20
C VAL A 101 -4.06 -17.84 5.41
N VAL A 102 -3.60 -17.50 6.61
CA VAL A 102 -2.17 -17.47 6.95
C VAL A 102 -1.57 -18.89 6.95
N GLY A 103 -0.57 -19.07 6.10
CA GLY A 103 0.12 -20.35 5.89
C GLY A 103 -0.55 -21.27 4.87
N VAL A 104 -1.74 -20.90 4.37
CA VAL A 104 -2.44 -21.62 3.29
C VAL A 104 -2.25 -20.87 1.98
N TYR A 105 -2.70 -19.61 1.94
CA TYR A 105 -2.54 -18.68 0.81
C TYR A 105 -3.01 -19.25 -0.54
N ASP A 106 -4.18 -19.90 -0.56
CA ASP A 106 -4.71 -20.56 -1.77
C ASP A 106 -4.95 -19.60 -2.93
N LYS A 107 -5.23 -18.34 -2.62
CA LYS A 107 -5.43 -17.29 -3.63
C LYS A 107 -4.12 -16.66 -4.13
N MET A 108 -3.00 -17.01 -3.56
CA MET A 108 -1.70 -16.49 -3.98
C MET A 108 -1.11 -17.35 -5.08
N HIS A 109 -0.46 -16.72 -6.05
CA HIS A 109 0.25 -17.43 -7.12
C HIS A 109 1.28 -18.41 -6.51
N PRO A 110 1.40 -19.66 -7.00
CA PRO A 110 2.24 -20.70 -6.39
C PRO A 110 3.70 -20.27 -6.15
N GLU A 111 4.32 -19.61 -7.11
CA GLU A 111 5.71 -19.11 -6.98
C GLU A 111 5.87 -18.06 -5.88
N ASP A 112 4.85 -17.20 -5.70
CA ASP A 112 4.89 -16.13 -4.71
C ASP A 112 4.55 -16.65 -3.32
N ARG A 113 3.66 -17.66 -3.22
CA ARG A 113 3.35 -18.37 -1.98
C ARG A 113 4.59 -19.01 -1.36
N GLN A 114 5.46 -19.62 -2.18
CA GLN A 114 6.66 -20.26 -1.68
C GLN A 114 7.59 -19.25 -0.97
N LYS A 115 7.72 -18.03 -1.49
CA LYS A 115 8.51 -16.97 -0.84
C LYS A 115 8.04 -16.65 0.57
N VAL A 116 6.71 -16.64 0.79
CA VAL A 116 6.13 -16.38 2.12
C VAL A 116 6.35 -17.55 3.06
N VAL A 117 6.22 -18.78 2.57
CA VAL A 117 6.49 -19.99 3.36
C VAL A 117 7.94 -20.02 3.80
N ASP A 118 8.88 -19.81 2.88
CA ASP A 118 10.32 -19.77 3.16
C ASP A 118 10.67 -18.70 4.20
N PHE A 119 10.03 -17.52 4.11
CA PHE A 119 10.21 -16.47 5.10
C PHE A 119 9.73 -16.92 6.49
N TYR A 120 8.54 -17.52 6.60
CA TYR A 120 8.05 -17.99 7.90
C TYR A 120 8.93 -19.09 8.52
N GLU A 121 9.46 -19.99 7.71
CA GLU A 121 10.43 -20.99 8.19
C GLU A 121 11.68 -20.34 8.76
N LYS A 122 12.21 -19.31 8.13
CA LYS A 122 13.37 -18.56 8.63
C LYS A 122 13.04 -17.76 9.89
N VAL A 123 11.84 -17.15 9.96
CA VAL A 123 11.38 -16.50 11.20
C VAL A 123 11.32 -17.49 12.36
N LEU A 124 10.77 -18.68 12.15
CA LEU A 124 10.70 -19.72 13.19
C LEU A 124 12.09 -20.14 13.71
N LYS A 125 13.13 -20.04 12.87
CA LYS A 125 14.52 -20.29 13.25
C LYS A 125 15.24 -19.06 13.82
N GLY A 126 14.58 -17.89 13.82
CA GLY A 126 15.18 -16.61 14.25
C GLY A 126 16.18 -15.99 13.26
N GLU A 127 16.19 -16.49 12.02
CA GLU A 127 17.14 -16.08 10.98
C GLU A 127 16.69 -14.79 10.25
N GLU A 128 15.39 -14.51 10.23
CA GLU A 128 14.81 -13.37 9.50
C GLU A 128 13.77 -12.64 10.36
N LYS A 129 13.70 -11.31 10.23
CA LYS A 129 12.78 -10.47 11.04
C LYS A 129 11.85 -9.59 10.23
N ASP A 130 12.12 -9.41 8.95
CA ASP A 130 11.29 -8.62 8.05
C ASP A 130 11.24 -9.23 6.66
N PHE A 131 10.15 -8.92 5.93
CA PHE A 131 9.89 -9.44 4.59
C PHE A 131 9.20 -8.36 3.76
N ARG A 132 9.71 -8.17 2.54
CA ARG A 132 9.08 -7.33 1.54
C ARG A 132 9.05 -8.06 0.22
N SER A 133 7.86 -8.20 -0.35
CA SER A 133 7.71 -8.78 -1.68
C SER A 133 6.47 -8.27 -2.37
N GLU A 134 6.52 -8.27 -3.68
CA GLU A 134 5.35 -8.10 -4.55
C GLU A 134 4.86 -9.48 -4.95
N MET A 135 3.56 -9.68 -4.88
CA MET A 135 2.92 -10.98 -5.05
C MET A 135 1.68 -10.85 -5.90
N ARG A 136 1.39 -11.91 -6.61
CA ARG A 136 0.16 -12.06 -7.40
C ARG A 136 -0.89 -12.75 -6.55
N VAL A 137 -2.05 -12.14 -6.44
CA VAL A 137 -3.22 -12.67 -5.74
C VAL A 137 -4.35 -12.80 -6.74
N LEU A 138 -5.03 -13.94 -6.74
CA LEU A 138 -6.12 -14.22 -7.67
C LEU A 138 -7.24 -13.18 -7.53
N LYS A 139 -7.62 -12.58 -8.64
CA LYS A 139 -8.68 -11.59 -8.68
C LYS A 139 -10.02 -12.27 -8.37
N PRO A 140 -10.82 -11.75 -7.43
CA PRO A 140 -12.09 -12.34 -7.06
C PRO A 140 -13.01 -12.55 -8.26
N GLY A 141 -13.56 -13.77 -8.37
CA GLY A 141 -14.49 -14.14 -9.46
C GLY A 141 -13.83 -14.54 -10.77
N THR A 142 -12.50 -14.61 -10.83
CA THR A 142 -11.77 -15.08 -12.03
C THR A 142 -10.95 -16.33 -11.71
N ALA A 143 -10.53 -17.06 -12.77
CA ALA A 143 -9.70 -18.26 -12.62
C ALA A 143 -8.20 -17.99 -12.83
N ASP A 144 -7.85 -17.00 -13.65
CA ASP A 144 -6.47 -16.78 -14.13
C ASP A 144 -6.05 -15.30 -14.13
N GLU A 145 -6.88 -14.38 -13.63
CA GLU A 145 -6.50 -12.98 -13.53
C GLU A 145 -5.89 -12.69 -12.16
N TRP A 146 -4.85 -11.87 -12.14
CA TRP A 146 -4.06 -11.59 -10.96
C TRP A 146 -4.02 -10.12 -10.63
N ASN A 147 -4.30 -9.79 -9.38
CA ASN A 147 -4.00 -8.50 -8.79
C ASN A 147 -2.58 -8.54 -8.21
N TRP A 148 -1.90 -7.41 -8.25
CA TRP A 148 -0.60 -7.26 -7.62
C TRP A 148 -0.74 -6.67 -6.23
N VAL A 149 -0.17 -7.36 -5.26
CA VAL A 149 -0.18 -6.95 -3.86
C VAL A 149 1.26 -6.86 -3.36
N ARG A 150 1.62 -5.74 -2.76
CA ARG A 150 2.88 -5.63 -2.04
C ARG A 150 2.64 -5.96 -0.58
N MET A 151 3.44 -6.88 -0.05
CA MET A 151 3.38 -7.32 1.34
C MET A 151 4.65 -6.92 2.07
N ASN A 152 4.47 -6.29 3.25
CA ASN A 152 5.54 -6.02 4.20
C ASN A 152 5.16 -6.69 5.51
N VAL A 153 6.05 -7.53 6.03
CA VAL A 153 5.85 -8.22 7.32
C VAL A 153 7.04 -7.92 8.21
N VAL A 154 6.79 -7.68 9.50
CA VAL A 154 7.83 -7.45 10.50
C VAL A 154 7.53 -8.27 11.74
N VAL A 155 8.55 -8.91 12.29
CA VAL A 155 8.49 -9.59 13.59
C VAL A 155 8.58 -8.54 14.69
N THR A 156 7.53 -8.39 15.48
CA THR A 156 7.46 -7.42 16.58
C THR A 156 7.79 -8.02 17.93
N LYS A 157 7.65 -9.34 18.08
CA LYS A 157 8.02 -10.10 19.27
C LYS A 157 8.56 -11.46 18.87
N PHE A 158 9.66 -11.88 19.48
CA PHE A 158 10.26 -13.18 19.24
C PHE A 158 10.65 -13.85 20.56
N GLU A 159 9.76 -14.65 21.07
CA GLU A 159 9.90 -15.43 22.32
C GLU A 159 9.38 -16.85 22.09
N PRO A 160 10.07 -17.69 21.29
CA PRO A 160 9.57 -18.99 20.88
C PRO A 160 9.36 -19.95 22.06
N ASP A 161 10.19 -19.84 23.12
CA ASP A 161 10.07 -20.66 24.33
C ASP A 161 8.77 -20.39 25.10
N ASN A 162 8.23 -19.16 24.98
CA ASN A 162 6.95 -18.77 25.56
C ASN A 162 5.76 -18.97 24.61
N GLY A 163 6.00 -19.51 23.41
CA GLY A 163 4.99 -19.64 22.38
C GLY A 163 4.57 -18.32 21.72
N GLU A 164 5.42 -17.29 21.79
CA GLU A 164 5.11 -15.94 21.30
C GLU A 164 6.07 -15.50 20.18
N ILE A 165 5.61 -15.62 18.96
CA ILE A 165 6.22 -14.98 17.77
C ILE A 165 5.15 -14.11 17.15
N GLU A 166 5.17 -12.81 17.46
CA GLU A 166 4.22 -11.86 16.91
C GLU A 166 4.77 -11.20 15.65
N ILE A 167 3.93 -11.15 14.62
CA ILE A 167 4.20 -10.45 13.38
C ILE A 167 3.11 -9.42 13.09
N ILE A 168 3.52 -8.34 12.45
CA ILE A 168 2.64 -7.36 11.83
C ILE A 168 2.86 -7.44 10.33
N GLY A 169 1.77 -7.61 9.58
CA GLY A 169 1.75 -7.59 8.13
C GLY A 169 0.95 -6.41 7.60
N ILE A 170 1.54 -5.67 6.68
CA ILE A 170 0.86 -4.64 5.90
C ILE A 170 0.87 -5.08 4.44
N ASN A 171 -0.29 -5.07 3.82
CA ASN A 171 -0.43 -5.33 2.40
C ASN A 171 -1.16 -4.19 1.70
N TYR A 172 -0.86 -3.94 0.45
CA TYR A 172 -1.56 -2.95 -0.37
C TYR A 172 -1.59 -3.37 -1.83
N ASP A 173 -2.73 -3.07 -2.45
CA ASP A 173 -2.96 -3.30 -3.86
C ASP A 173 -2.10 -2.32 -4.68
N ILE A 174 -1.26 -2.87 -5.55
CA ILE A 174 -0.40 -2.11 -6.47
C ILE A 174 -0.73 -2.43 -7.93
N THR A 175 -1.91 -3.00 -8.21
CA THR A 175 -2.32 -3.42 -9.55
C THR A 175 -2.32 -2.25 -10.51
N GLU A 176 -2.96 -1.14 -10.15
CA GLU A 176 -3.00 0.08 -10.97
C GLU A 176 -1.60 0.66 -11.23
N LEU A 177 -0.72 0.57 -10.24
CA LEU A 177 0.69 0.98 -10.40
C LEU A 177 1.40 0.09 -11.43
N LYS A 178 1.22 -1.24 -11.36
CA LYS A 178 1.81 -2.19 -12.30
C LYS A 178 1.28 -2.04 -13.72
N GLU A 179 -0.03 -1.81 -13.86
CA GLU A 179 -0.65 -1.54 -15.15
C GLU A 179 -0.10 -0.24 -15.78
N THR A 180 0.03 0.81 -14.97
CA THR A 180 0.60 2.09 -15.43
C THR A 180 2.06 1.94 -15.82
N GLU A 181 2.85 1.20 -15.04
CA GLU A 181 4.26 0.92 -15.34
C GLU A 181 4.39 0.15 -16.66
N ALA A 182 3.57 -0.87 -16.89
CA ALA A 182 3.55 -1.64 -18.14
C ALA A 182 3.19 -0.77 -19.36
N MET A 183 2.15 0.06 -19.24
CA MET A 183 1.77 0.99 -20.32
C MET A 183 2.88 2.00 -20.64
N LEU A 184 3.59 2.49 -19.63
CA LEU A 184 4.70 3.42 -19.81
C LEU A 184 5.88 2.76 -20.54
N ILE A 185 6.20 1.52 -20.16
CA ILE A 185 7.25 0.73 -20.85
C ILE A 185 6.89 0.54 -22.31
N GLU A 186 5.67 0.10 -22.62
CA GLU A 186 5.19 -0.09 -23.99
C GLU A 186 5.24 1.20 -24.82
N ALA A 187 4.78 2.32 -24.23
CA ALA A 187 4.83 3.61 -24.89
C ALA A 187 6.26 4.07 -25.20
N LYS A 188 7.19 3.83 -24.26
CA LYS A 188 8.60 4.12 -24.43
C LYS A 188 9.21 3.31 -25.57
N GLU A 189 8.97 1.99 -25.60
CA GLU A 189 9.49 1.10 -26.65
C GLU A 189 8.96 1.48 -28.04
N LYS A 190 7.68 1.84 -28.13
CA LYS A 190 7.11 2.38 -29.37
C LYS A 190 7.78 3.67 -29.81
N ALA A 191 8.00 4.61 -28.90
CA ALA A 191 8.66 5.89 -29.21
C ALA A 191 10.11 5.67 -29.69
N GLU A 192 10.87 4.81 -29.00
CA GLU A 192 12.25 4.47 -29.40
C GLU A 192 12.30 3.80 -30.79
N THR A 193 11.35 2.91 -31.08
CA THR A 193 11.23 2.23 -32.37
C THR A 193 10.94 3.24 -33.49
N MET A 194 9.98 4.16 -33.25
CA MET A 194 9.65 5.23 -34.21
C MET A 194 10.84 6.15 -34.47
N ASP A 195 11.61 6.49 -33.46
CA ASP A 195 12.78 7.36 -33.60
C ASP A 195 13.89 6.68 -34.41
N ARG A 196 14.12 5.39 -34.20
CA ARG A 196 15.05 4.57 -35.02
C ARG A 196 14.60 4.51 -36.48
N LEU A 197 13.31 4.24 -36.74
CA LEU A 197 12.74 4.21 -38.09
C LEU A 197 12.87 5.56 -38.78
N LYS A 198 12.57 6.67 -38.10
CA LYS A 198 12.72 8.04 -38.60
C LYS A 198 14.17 8.33 -38.98
N SER A 199 15.12 7.95 -38.12
CA SER A 199 16.55 8.16 -38.37
C SER A 199 17.04 7.37 -39.56
N ALA A 200 16.65 6.09 -39.69
CA ALA A 200 16.98 5.25 -40.83
C ALA A 200 16.35 5.77 -42.13
N PHE A 201 15.10 6.22 -42.08
CA PHE A 201 14.42 6.83 -43.22
C PHE A 201 15.14 8.09 -43.72
N LEU A 202 15.49 9.01 -42.81
CA LEU A 202 16.21 10.23 -43.15
C LEU A 202 17.61 9.96 -43.75
N ALA A 203 18.32 8.93 -43.20
CA ALA A 203 19.60 8.53 -43.74
C ALA A 203 19.49 8.00 -45.18
N ASN A 204 18.52 7.10 -45.41
CA ASN A 204 18.26 6.51 -46.75
C ASN A 204 17.81 7.58 -47.74
N MET A 205 16.86 8.47 -47.37
CA MET A 205 16.41 9.56 -48.19
C MET A 205 17.52 10.52 -48.56
N SER A 206 18.42 10.85 -47.62
CA SER A 206 19.58 11.69 -47.88
C SER A 206 20.50 11.08 -48.92
N HIS A 207 20.68 9.76 -48.91
CA HIS A 207 21.50 9.03 -49.88
C HIS A 207 20.83 8.98 -51.26
N GLU A 208 19.52 8.69 -51.30
CA GLU A 208 18.76 8.62 -52.55
C GLU A 208 18.60 10.00 -53.24
N ILE A 209 18.54 11.09 -52.48
CA ILE A 209 18.52 12.43 -53.04
C ILE A 209 19.89 12.91 -53.49
N ARG A 210 20.97 12.58 -52.79
CA ARG A 210 22.35 13.01 -53.12
C ARG A 210 22.82 12.47 -54.47
N THR A 211 22.46 11.22 -54.77
CA THR A 211 22.91 10.57 -56.02
C THR A 211 22.45 11.26 -57.29
N PRO A 212 21.12 11.53 -57.49
CA PRO A 212 20.67 12.28 -58.67
C PRO A 212 21.13 13.74 -58.65
N LEU A 213 21.20 14.37 -57.45
CA LEU A 213 21.67 15.76 -57.34
C LEU A 213 23.14 15.88 -57.78
N ASN A 214 24.00 14.97 -57.36
CA ASN A 214 25.40 14.93 -57.77
C ASN A 214 25.54 14.71 -59.30
N ALA A 215 24.67 13.89 -59.89
CA ALA A 215 24.63 13.73 -61.36
C ALA A 215 24.24 15.02 -62.07
N ILE A 216 23.20 15.73 -61.61
CA ILE A 216 22.77 16.98 -62.16
C ILE A 216 23.87 18.05 -62.06
N VAL A 217 24.52 18.19 -60.90
CA VAL A 217 25.65 19.13 -60.71
C VAL A 217 26.80 18.76 -61.60
N GLY A 218 27.15 17.47 -61.73
CA GLY A 218 28.23 17.02 -62.60
C GLY A 218 27.95 17.31 -64.07
N PHE A 219 26.75 17.03 -64.57
CA PHE A 219 26.38 17.35 -65.95
C PHE A 219 26.32 18.87 -66.21
N SER A 220 25.84 19.67 -65.22
CA SER A 220 25.83 21.13 -65.32
C SER A 220 27.26 21.69 -65.43
N GLY A 221 28.21 21.15 -64.67
CA GLY A 221 29.62 21.54 -64.78
C GLY A 221 30.22 21.24 -66.17
N LEU A 222 29.95 20.05 -66.72
CA LEU A 222 30.40 19.67 -68.06
C LEU A 222 29.82 20.61 -69.16
N LEU A 223 28.58 21.05 -69.05
CA LEU A 223 27.94 22.00 -69.97
C LEU A 223 28.58 23.37 -69.91
N VAL A 224 28.97 23.85 -68.75
CA VAL A 224 29.66 25.14 -68.59
C VAL A 224 31.08 25.07 -69.18
N ASP A 225 31.84 23.99 -68.92
CA ASP A 225 33.17 23.80 -69.48
C ASP A 225 33.16 23.69 -71.03
N THR A 226 32.14 23.06 -71.64
CA THR A 226 31.98 22.98 -73.09
C THR A 226 31.67 24.33 -73.74
N GLU A 227 30.97 25.24 -73.06
CA GLU A 227 30.77 26.63 -73.56
C GLU A 227 32.09 27.46 -73.55
N GLU A 228 32.96 27.26 -72.57
CA GLU A 228 34.30 27.92 -72.59
C GLU A 228 35.20 27.38 -73.72
N ILE A 229 35.16 26.08 -74.02
CA ILE A 229 35.92 25.50 -75.13
C ILE A 229 35.40 26.01 -76.46
N GLY A 230 34.09 26.19 -76.63
CA GLY A 230 33.49 26.74 -77.81
C GLY A 230 33.84 28.22 -78.09
N ARG A 231 34.19 29.02 -77.08
CA ARG A 231 34.64 30.42 -77.20
C ARG A 231 36.13 30.59 -77.52
N ALA A 232 36.93 29.54 -77.33
CA ALA A 232 38.37 29.56 -77.64
C ALA A 232 38.70 29.25 -79.12
N HIS A 233 37.69 28.98 -79.96
CA HIS A 233 37.82 28.60 -81.36
C HIS A 233 37.14 29.59 -82.34
N VAL A 234 37.08 30.86 -81.99
CA VAL A 234 36.68 31.89 -82.94
C VAL A 234 37.77 32.98 -83.05
#